data_51017698d752637b792fc8073d06c94d
#
_entry.id   51017698d752637b792fc8073d06c94d
#
_cell.length_a   1.000
_cell.length_b   1.000
_cell.length_c   1.000
_cell.angle_alpha   90.00
_cell.angle_beta   90.00
_cell.angle_gamma   90.00
#
_symmetry.space_group_name_H-M   'P 1'
#
loop_
_entity.id
_entity.type
_entity.pdbx_description
1 polymer ?
#
loop_
_entity_poly.entity_id
_entity_poly.type
_entity_poly.pdbx_seq_one_letter_code
_entity_poly.pdbx_strand_id
1 'polypeptide(L)'
;YHSYDERGNRQEAEEVNSLILQESRSKGFTRQAFTQQQIIERALLTIANEAALLLAEGVTTRATDIDLVMVNGFGFPKWEGGPGFWAANQPLSKLNAQQSNLAKVSGSTFKMGDLSVFHYLHNQPSKRSA
;
A
#
# COMPACT_ATOMS: atom_id res chain seq x y z
N TYR A 1 -1.56 -6.85 19.90
CA TYR A 1 -1.37 -6.82 21.36
C TYR A 1 -0.85 -8.17 21.80
N HIS A 2 0.11 -8.19 22.73
CA HIS A 2 0.76 -9.39 23.21
C HIS A 2 0.92 -9.28 24.72
N SER A 3 0.81 -10.40 25.40
CA SER A 3 1.31 -10.58 26.76
C SER A 3 2.79 -10.99 26.70
N TYR A 4 3.50 -10.75 27.79
CA TYR A 4 4.88 -11.20 27.94
C TYR A 4 4.94 -12.15 29.13
N ASP A 5 5.67 -13.26 28.98
CA ASP A 5 5.94 -14.16 30.08
C ASP A 5 6.97 -13.57 31.08
N GLU A 6 7.20 -14.25 32.18
CA GLU A 6 8.16 -13.80 33.20
C GLU A 6 9.61 -13.67 32.68
N ARG A 7 9.90 -14.26 31.53
CA ARG A 7 11.20 -14.19 30.84
C ARG A 7 11.25 -13.14 29.75
N GLY A 8 10.17 -12.37 29.56
CA GLY A 8 10.05 -11.35 28.53
C GLY A 8 9.78 -11.89 27.13
N ASN A 9 9.41 -13.16 26.97
CA ASN A 9 9.02 -13.69 25.67
C ASN A 9 7.60 -13.28 25.34
N ARG A 10 7.40 -12.93 24.07
CA ARG A 10 6.12 -12.50 23.52
C ARG A 10 5.16 -13.68 23.40
N GLN A 11 3.97 -13.54 23.97
CA GLN A 11 2.89 -14.52 23.86
C GLN A 11 1.65 -13.89 23.22
N GLU A 12 0.87 -14.71 22.51
CA GLU A 12 -0.44 -14.28 22.02
C GLU A 12 -1.42 -14.14 23.21
N ALA A 13 -2.09 -13.00 23.28
CA ALA A 13 -3.11 -12.78 24.29
C ALA A 13 -4.45 -13.37 23.80
N GLU A 14 -4.87 -14.51 24.37
CA GLU A 14 -6.11 -15.19 24.01
C GLU A 14 -7.36 -14.29 24.17
N GLU A 15 -7.37 -13.44 25.18
CA GLU A 15 -8.46 -12.46 25.40
C GLU A 15 -8.58 -11.49 24.21
N VAL A 16 -7.45 -11.00 23.68
CA VAL A 16 -7.43 -10.08 22.54
C VAL A 16 -7.87 -10.80 21.28
N ASN A 17 -7.44 -12.05 21.07
CA ASN A 17 -7.89 -12.87 19.94
C ASN A 17 -9.41 -13.11 20.00
N SER A 18 -9.95 -13.40 21.19
CA SER A 18 -11.37 -13.57 21.40
C SER A 18 -12.17 -12.30 21.08
N LEU A 19 -11.68 -11.13 21.54
CA LEU A 19 -12.29 -9.83 21.26
C LEU A 19 -12.27 -9.51 19.77
N ILE A 20 -11.14 -9.75 19.09
CA ILE A 20 -11.03 -9.54 17.63
C ILE A 20 -12.01 -10.42 16.86
N LEU A 21 -12.18 -11.68 17.28
CA LEU A 21 -13.15 -12.60 16.68
C LEU A 21 -14.59 -12.15 16.88
N GLN A 22 -14.92 -11.68 18.07
CA GLN A 22 -16.23 -11.14 18.39
C GLN A 22 -16.56 -9.91 17.56
N GLU A 23 -15.62 -8.94 17.47
CA GLU A 23 -15.78 -7.73 16.67
C GLU A 23 -15.87 -8.03 15.18
N SER A 24 -15.10 -8.99 14.65
CA SER A 24 -15.20 -9.40 13.26
C SER A 24 -16.58 -9.96 12.93
N ARG A 25 -17.13 -10.77 13.82
CA ARG A 25 -18.49 -11.35 13.66
C ARG A 25 -19.57 -10.28 13.73
N SER A 26 -19.49 -9.37 14.70
CA SER A 26 -20.48 -8.30 14.89
C SER A 26 -20.54 -7.36 13.68
N LYS A 27 -19.41 -7.15 13.02
CA LYS A 27 -19.28 -6.32 11.80
C LYS A 27 -19.49 -7.09 10.49
N GLY A 28 -19.80 -8.39 10.56
CA GLY A 28 -20.03 -9.23 9.38
C GLY A 28 -18.77 -9.51 8.55
N PHE A 29 -17.56 -9.33 9.11
CA PHE A 29 -16.33 -9.63 8.42
C PHE A 29 -16.02 -11.13 8.48
N THR A 30 -15.81 -11.72 7.31
CA THR A 30 -15.22 -13.05 7.21
C THR A 30 -13.71 -12.93 7.27
N ARG A 31 -13.10 -13.50 8.29
CA ARG A 31 -11.64 -13.51 8.43
C ARG A 31 -11.01 -14.40 7.35
N GLN A 32 -9.96 -13.89 6.73
CA GLN A 32 -9.16 -14.58 5.74
C GLN A 32 -7.71 -14.65 6.19
N ALA A 33 -7.04 -15.75 5.91
CA ALA A 33 -5.60 -15.85 6.04
C ALA A 33 -4.96 -15.19 4.82
N PHE A 34 -3.97 -14.32 5.06
CA PHE A 34 -3.18 -13.69 4.01
C PHE A 34 -1.76 -14.22 4.08
N THR A 35 -1.18 -14.48 2.92
CA THR A 35 0.26 -14.71 2.82
C THR A 35 1.02 -13.41 3.06
N GLN A 36 2.27 -13.53 3.48
CA GLN A 36 3.15 -12.36 3.63
C GLN A 36 3.22 -11.54 2.33
N GLN A 37 3.32 -12.20 1.20
CA GLN A 37 3.37 -11.54 -0.11
C GLN A 37 2.09 -10.74 -0.40
N GLN A 38 0.92 -11.27 -0.09
CA GLN A 38 -0.36 -10.56 -0.26
C GLN A 38 -0.46 -9.33 0.63
N ILE A 39 0.08 -9.40 1.85
CA ILE A 39 0.11 -8.25 2.78
C ILE A 39 1.03 -7.15 2.21
N ILE A 40 2.24 -7.52 1.75
CA ILE A 40 3.20 -6.59 1.17
C ILE A 40 2.61 -5.93 -0.09
N GLU A 41 2.10 -6.71 -1.04
CA GLU A 41 1.51 -6.18 -2.28
C GLU A 41 0.35 -5.21 -1.98
N ARG A 42 -0.50 -5.53 -1.01
CA ARG A 42 -1.60 -4.66 -0.61
C ARG A 42 -1.10 -3.34 0.01
N ALA A 43 -0.06 -3.39 0.84
CA ALA A 43 0.54 -2.20 1.43
C ALA A 43 1.18 -1.32 0.34
N LEU A 44 1.97 -1.90 -0.55
CA LEU A 44 2.62 -1.19 -1.66
C LEU A 44 1.58 -0.55 -2.60
N LEU A 45 0.52 -1.29 -2.94
CA LEU A 45 -0.58 -0.78 -3.76
C LEU A 45 -1.27 0.42 -3.11
N THR A 46 -1.53 0.36 -1.80
CA THR A 46 -2.17 1.47 -1.08
C THR A 46 -1.29 2.72 -1.11
N ILE A 47 0.02 2.57 -0.89
CA ILE A 47 0.97 3.69 -0.95
C ILE A 47 1.04 4.25 -2.38
N ALA A 48 1.07 3.41 -3.41
CA ALA A 48 1.07 3.86 -4.80
C ALA A 48 -0.25 4.56 -5.18
N ASN A 49 -1.39 4.10 -4.65
CA ASN A 49 -2.68 4.77 -4.81
C ASN A 49 -2.65 6.21 -4.26
N GLU A 50 -2.15 6.39 -3.03
CA GLU A 50 -2.01 7.73 -2.44
C GLU A 50 -1.03 8.60 -3.23
N ALA A 51 0.07 8.03 -3.72
CA ALA A 51 1.01 8.75 -4.58
C ALA A 51 0.35 9.26 -5.88
N ALA A 52 -0.53 8.45 -6.49
CA ALA A 52 -1.29 8.88 -7.67
C ALA A 52 -2.30 10.00 -7.35
N LEU A 53 -2.95 9.96 -6.18
CA LEU A 53 -3.85 11.03 -5.72
C LEU A 53 -3.08 12.33 -5.46
N LEU A 54 -1.91 12.28 -4.84
CA LEU A 54 -1.06 13.46 -4.61
C LEU A 54 -0.64 14.13 -5.93
N LEU A 55 -0.33 13.34 -6.96
CA LEU A 55 -0.07 13.87 -8.30
C LEU A 55 -1.30 14.53 -8.92
N ALA A 56 -2.46 13.89 -8.80
CA ALA A 56 -3.71 14.42 -9.33
C ALA A 56 -4.15 15.72 -8.62
N GLU A 57 -3.88 15.84 -7.33
CA GLU A 57 -4.14 17.04 -6.53
C GLU A 57 -3.11 18.16 -6.74
N GLY A 58 -2.03 17.89 -7.48
CA GLY A 58 -0.99 18.88 -7.76
C GLY A 58 -0.08 19.19 -6.56
N VAL A 59 -0.04 18.34 -5.55
CA VAL A 59 0.88 18.47 -4.39
C VAL A 59 2.33 18.39 -4.87
N THR A 60 2.58 17.57 -5.86
CA THR A 60 3.83 17.52 -6.63
C THR A 60 3.53 17.25 -8.09
N THR A 61 4.45 17.65 -8.97
CA THR A 61 4.33 17.43 -10.41
C THR A 61 5.14 16.24 -10.91
N ARG A 62 5.96 15.64 -10.05
CA ARG A 62 6.86 14.55 -10.44
C ARG A 62 6.70 13.35 -9.50
N ALA A 63 6.42 12.18 -10.06
CA ALA A 63 6.36 10.94 -9.30
C ALA A 63 7.69 10.62 -8.58
N THR A 64 8.82 10.96 -9.20
CA THR A 64 10.15 10.77 -8.63
C THR A 64 10.39 11.55 -7.33
N ASP A 65 9.72 12.67 -7.11
CA ASP A 65 9.83 13.42 -5.85
C ASP A 65 9.18 12.63 -4.71
N ILE A 66 8.03 12.01 -4.99
CA ILE A 66 7.36 11.13 -4.02
C ILE A 66 8.25 9.90 -3.72
N ASP A 67 8.81 9.28 -4.76
CA ASP A 67 9.70 8.13 -4.61
C ASP A 67 10.91 8.45 -3.72
N LEU A 68 11.56 9.58 -3.96
CA LEU A 68 12.71 10.04 -3.17
C LEU A 68 12.33 10.31 -1.70
N VAL A 69 11.22 10.98 -1.46
CA VAL A 69 10.73 11.26 -0.10
C VAL A 69 10.39 9.97 0.63
N MET A 70 9.70 9.04 -0.02
CA MET A 70 9.32 7.77 0.57
C MET A 70 10.53 6.90 0.91
N VAL A 71 11.50 6.82 0.01
CA VAL A 71 12.74 6.02 0.22
C VAL A 71 13.63 6.62 1.30
N ASN A 72 13.80 7.94 1.33
CA ASN A 72 14.75 8.59 2.25
C ASN A 72 14.11 9.01 3.58
N GLY A 73 12.82 9.34 3.60
CA GLY A 73 12.14 9.88 4.77
C GLY A 73 11.24 8.89 5.51
N PHE A 74 10.65 7.93 4.79
CA PHE A 74 9.62 7.04 5.35
C PHE A 74 10.00 5.56 5.35
N GLY A 75 11.25 5.24 5.02
CA GLY A 75 11.75 3.85 5.09
C GLY A 75 11.17 2.92 4.03
N PHE A 76 10.66 3.48 2.91
CA PHE A 76 10.27 2.65 1.78
C PHE A 76 11.47 1.82 1.29
N PRO A 77 11.30 0.53 0.95
CA PRO A 77 12.42 -0.31 0.56
C PRO A 77 13.19 0.26 -0.64
N LYS A 78 14.48 0.54 -0.44
CA LYS A 78 15.32 1.17 -1.48
C LYS A 78 15.40 0.38 -2.78
N TRP A 79 15.35 -0.96 -2.67
CA TRP A 79 15.38 -1.85 -3.83
C TRP A 79 14.08 -1.84 -4.65
N GLU A 80 12.97 -1.36 -4.08
CA GLU A 80 11.70 -1.17 -4.79
C GLU A 80 11.63 0.20 -5.51
N GLY A 81 12.57 1.11 -5.23
CA GLY A 81 12.74 2.38 -5.94
C GLY A 81 11.71 3.47 -5.63
N GLY A 82 10.75 3.19 -4.76
CA GLY A 82 9.63 4.08 -4.41
C GLY A 82 8.29 3.62 -4.97
N PRO A 83 7.17 4.20 -4.50
CA PRO A 83 5.83 3.73 -4.85
C PRO A 83 5.48 3.91 -6.32
N GLY A 84 5.90 5.00 -6.95
CA GLY A 84 5.68 5.25 -8.36
C GLY A 84 6.50 4.32 -9.25
N PHE A 85 7.78 4.14 -8.93
CA PHE A 85 8.65 3.20 -9.64
C PHE A 85 8.14 1.76 -9.49
N TRP A 86 7.77 1.34 -8.28
CA TRP A 86 7.19 0.02 -8.05
C TRP A 86 5.94 -0.20 -8.91
N ALA A 87 5.01 0.76 -8.92
CA ALA A 87 3.77 0.67 -9.70
C ALA A 87 4.06 0.61 -11.22
N ALA A 88 5.01 1.41 -11.72
CA ALA A 88 5.40 1.41 -13.13
C ALA A 88 5.91 0.05 -13.61
N ASN A 89 6.48 -0.75 -12.72
CA ASN A 89 7.00 -2.10 -13.02
C ASN A 89 5.98 -3.22 -12.83
N GLN A 90 4.73 -2.91 -12.44
CA GLN A 90 3.66 -3.91 -12.36
C GLN A 90 2.76 -3.84 -13.60
N PRO A 91 2.16 -4.95 -14.04
CA PRO A 91 1.14 -4.91 -15.09
C PRO A 91 -0.06 -4.05 -14.65
N LEU A 92 -0.42 -3.04 -15.44
CA LEU A 92 -1.52 -2.11 -15.10
C LEU A 92 -2.85 -2.84 -14.87
N SER A 93 -3.12 -3.89 -15.64
CA SER A 93 -4.31 -4.72 -15.45
C SER A 93 -4.36 -5.40 -14.08
N LYS A 94 -3.20 -5.87 -13.57
CA LYS A 94 -3.07 -6.43 -12.22
C LYS A 94 -3.33 -5.35 -11.17
N LEU A 95 -2.72 -4.18 -11.30
CA LEU A 95 -2.91 -3.06 -10.38
C LEU A 95 -4.37 -2.63 -10.29
N ASN A 96 -5.04 -2.45 -11.43
CA ASN A 96 -6.45 -2.05 -11.49
C ASN A 96 -7.38 -3.08 -10.86
N ALA A 97 -7.14 -4.38 -11.08
CA ALA A 97 -7.92 -5.44 -10.46
C ALA A 97 -7.73 -5.46 -8.93
N GLN A 98 -6.50 -5.33 -8.46
CA GLN A 98 -6.19 -5.29 -7.03
C GLN A 98 -6.74 -4.03 -6.35
N GLN A 99 -6.66 -2.85 -6.99
CA GLN A 99 -7.21 -1.59 -6.51
C GLN A 99 -8.73 -1.66 -6.40
N SER A 100 -9.42 -2.23 -7.39
CA SER A 100 -10.87 -2.46 -7.35
C SER A 100 -11.28 -3.38 -6.21
N ASN A 101 -10.48 -4.43 -5.93
CA ASN A 101 -10.72 -5.30 -4.78
C ASN A 101 -10.46 -4.58 -3.44
N LEU A 102 -9.44 -3.74 -3.38
CA LEU A 102 -9.14 -2.94 -2.20
C LEU A 102 -10.28 -1.95 -1.91
N ALA A 103 -10.81 -1.28 -2.92
CA ALA A 103 -11.94 -0.35 -2.79
C ALA A 103 -13.19 -1.02 -2.18
N LYS A 104 -13.49 -2.27 -2.56
CA LYS A 104 -14.64 -3.02 -2.02
C LYS A 104 -14.55 -3.26 -0.51
N VAL A 105 -13.34 -3.44 0.02
CA VAL A 105 -13.12 -3.77 1.44
C VAL A 105 -12.75 -2.56 2.30
N SER A 106 -12.33 -1.45 1.68
CA SER A 106 -11.89 -0.24 2.40
C SER A 106 -13.02 0.75 2.72
N GLY A 107 -14.21 0.54 2.14
CA GLY A 107 -15.39 1.37 2.38
C GLY A 107 -15.41 2.67 1.57
N SER A 108 -16.40 3.52 1.85
CA SER A 108 -16.73 4.72 1.07
C SER A 108 -15.70 5.85 1.13
N THR A 109 -14.79 5.81 2.07
CA THR A 109 -13.72 6.82 2.21
C THR A 109 -12.51 6.55 1.32
N PHE A 110 -12.38 5.33 0.78
CA PHE A 110 -11.30 4.99 -0.12
C PHE A 110 -11.53 5.62 -1.49
N LYS A 111 -10.56 6.44 -1.92
CA LYS A 111 -10.53 7.02 -3.27
C LYS A 111 -9.53 6.26 -4.13
N MET A 112 -9.89 5.97 -5.37
CA MET A 112 -9.00 5.32 -6.33
C MET A 112 -8.25 6.39 -7.12
N GLY A 113 -6.92 6.35 -7.05
CA GLY A 113 -6.03 7.13 -7.91
C GLY A 113 -5.83 6.46 -9.27
N ASP A 114 -5.48 7.22 -10.30
CA ASP A 114 -5.13 6.67 -11.61
C ASP A 114 -3.69 6.19 -11.63
N LEU A 115 -3.50 4.87 -11.47
CA LEU A 115 -2.17 4.26 -11.46
C LEU A 115 -1.50 4.23 -12.85
N SER A 116 -2.22 4.52 -13.93
CA SER A 116 -1.64 4.60 -15.29
C SER A 116 -0.64 5.75 -15.41
N VAL A 117 -0.73 6.76 -14.57
CA VAL A 117 0.18 7.92 -14.54
C VAL A 117 1.64 7.49 -14.39
N PHE A 118 1.91 6.44 -13.61
CA PHE A 118 3.28 5.96 -13.39
C PHE A 118 3.86 5.30 -14.64
N HIS A 119 3.06 4.53 -15.39
CA HIS A 119 3.47 3.92 -16.66
C HIS A 119 3.77 4.99 -17.72
N TYR A 120 2.95 6.04 -17.78
CA TYR A 120 3.15 7.13 -18.71
C TYR A 120 4.44 7.91 -18.39
N LEU A 121 4.66 8.25 -17.12
CA LEU A 121 5.84 9.02 -16.69
C LEU A 121 7.14 8.21 -16.80
N HIS A 122 7.09 6.90 -16.57
CA HIS A 122 8.25 6.02 -16.70
C HIS A 122 8.72 5.85 -18.16
N ASN A 123 7.79 5.89 -19.12
CA ASN A 123 8.07 5.77 -20.54
C ASN A 123 8.43 7.09 -21.24
N GLN A 124 8.44 8.21 -20.54
CA GLN A 124 8.88 9.48 -21.11
C GLN A 124 10.41 9.48 -21.24
N PRO A 125 10.98 9.73 -22.45
CA PRO A 125 12.40 9.94 -22.58
C PRO A 125 12.81 11.12 -21.69
N SER A 126 13.82 10.92 -20.83
CA SER A 126 14.37 11.99 -20.02
C SER A 126 14.78 13.14 -20.95
N LYS A 127 14.07 14.26 -20.91
CA LYS A 127 14.56 15.50 -21.52
C LYS A 127 15.81 15.87 -20.76
N ARG A 128 16.96 15.40 -21.24
CA ARG A 128 18.24 15.97 -20.83
C ARG A 128 18.22 17.42 -21.29
N SER A 129 18.09 18.34 -20.34
CA SER A 129 18.35 19.75 -20.59
C SER A 129 19.79 19.86 -21.09
N ALA A 130 19.93 20.31 -22.34
CA ALA A 130 21.22 20.70 -22.86
C ALA A 130 21.71 21.98 -22.17
#